data_58fcea8a76e2493946f96272a82542ed
#
_entry.id   58fcea8a76e2493946f96272a82542ed
#
_cell.length_a   1.000
_cell.length_b   1.000
_cell.length_c   1.000
_cell.angle_alpha   90.00
_cell.angle_beta   90.00
_cell.angle_gamma   90.00
#
_symmetry.space_group_name_H-M   'P 1'
#
loop_
_entity.id
_entity.type
_entity.pdbx_description
1 polymer ?
#
loop_
_entity_poly.entity_id
_entity_poly.type
_entity_poly.pdbx_seq_one_letter_code
_entity_poly.pdbx_strand_id
1 'polypeptide(L)'
;MPSSRRSPSRLVPTPAASPWIRTDRSSIHGSGVYALVPIPEGTRVIEYLGERITKAVALRRERERLDRQRRGDDGCVYIFELNKRHDLDGRTKGNVARLINHSCAPNCRSETIRGHIWIIAQRDIPAGEELTFDYGYGYDEWRLHPCRCGAKGCLGFIVNAAQRWRVRRILRRAAVHLRAEKRRAEKAETRRVVAV
;
A
#
# COMPACT_ATOMS: atom_id res chain seq x y z
N MET A 1 13.83 34.58 40.38
CA MET A 1 13.99 33.17 39.94
C MET A 1 12.69 32.75 39.23
N PRO A 2 12.62 32.68 37.90
CA PRO A 2 11.39 32.20 37.25
C PRO A 2 11.38 30.66 37.19
N SER A 3 10.32 30.12 37.75
CA SER A 3 9.99 28.67 37.75
C SER A 3 9.79 28.17 36.35
N SER A 4 10.67 27.27 35.89
CA SER A 4 10.53 26.50 34.62
C SER A 4 9.37 25.53 34.72
N ARG A 5 8.23 25.86 34.12
CA ARG A 5 7.12 24.91 33.89
C ARG A 5 7.56 23.94 32.80
N ARG A 6 7.97 22.76 33.19
CA ARG A 6 8.12 21.62 32.25
C ARG A 6 6.74 21.30 31.66
N SER A 7 6.61 21.44 30.35
CA SER A 7 5.45 20.92 29.60
C SER A 7 5.34 19.42 29.84
N PRO A 8 4.12 18.88 30.04
CA PRO A 8 3.94 17.43 30.18
C PRO A 8 4.38 16.73 28.89
N SER A 9 5.31 15.80 29.01
CA SER A 9 5.72 14.92 27.91
C SER A 9 4.47 14.21 27.40
N ARG A 10 4.14 14.41 26.11
CA ARG A 10 3.12 13.59 25.45
C ARG A 10 3.55 12.14 25.58
N LEU A 11 2.79 11.37 26.34
CA LEU A 11 2.88 9.92 26.38
C LEU A 11 2.69 9.42 24.94
N VAL A 12 3.76 8.93 24.32
CA VAL A 12 3.68 8.18 23.07
C VAL A 12 2.93 6.90 23.42
N PRO A 13 1.77 6.61 22.80
CA PRO A 13 1.06 5.38 23.08
C PRO A 13 1.99 4.19 22.86
N THR A 14 2.13 3.34 23.86
CA THR A 14 2.79 2.03 23.73
C THR A 14 2.08 1.27 22.62
N PRO A 15 2.79 0.58 21.71
CA PRO A 15 2.14 -0.17 20.64
C PRO A 15 1.14 -1.14 21.26
N ALA A 16 -0.13 -1.00 20.91
CA ALA A 16 -1.14 -1.96 21.31
C ALA A 16 -0.77 -3.30 20.65
N ALA A 17 -0.23 -4.21 21.43
CA ALA A 17 0.04 -5.57 20.96
C ALA A 17 -1.31 -6.22 20.62
N SER A 18 -1.62 -6.33 19.33
CA SER A 18 -2.82 -7.03 18.91
C SER A 18 -2.65 -8.54 19.18
N PRO A 19 -3.57 -9.21 19.88
CA PRO A 19 -3.49 -10.64 20.13
C PRO A 19 -3.70 -11.50 18.88
N TRP A 20 -4.13 -10.86 17.79
CA TRP A 20 -4.50 -11.53 16.54
C TRP A 20 -3.34 -11.79 15.59
N ILE A 21 -2.19 -11.10 15.76
CA ILE A 21 -1.19 -11.00 14.72
C ILE A 21 0.23 -11.26 15.19
N ARG A 22 1.06 -11.66 14.25
CA ARG A 22 2.53 -11.69 14.34
C ARG A 22 3.15 -11.04 13.12
N THR A 23 4.40 -10.63 13.21
CA THR A 23 5.18 -10.14 12.06
C THR A 23 6.16 -11.20 11.58
N ASP A 24 6.37 -11.28 10.25
CA ASP A 24 7.32 -12.20 9.64
C ASP A 24 7.80 -11.62 8.29
N ARG A 25 8.72 -12.33 7.61
CA ARG A 25 9.07 -12.01 6.21
C ARG A 25 7.87 -12.21 5.29
N SER A 26 7.71 -11.32 4.31
CA SER A 26 6.64 -11.39 3.32
C SER A 26 7.18 -11.75 1.94
N SER A 27 6.42 -12.57 1.20
CA SER A 27 6.65 -12.82 -0.22
C SER A 27 6.22 -11.67 -1.11
N ILE A 28 5.40 -10.74 -0.59
CA ILE A 28 4.93 -9.55 -1.32
C ILE A 28 6.01 -8.48 -1.30
N HIS A 29 6.42 -8.05 -0.09
CA HIS A 29 7.48 -7.06 0.09
C HIS A 29 8.00 -7.06 1.54
N GLY A 30 9.31 -7.16 1.71
CA GLY A 30 10.00 -6.97 3.00
C GLY A 30 9.41 -7.78 4.15
N SER A 31 8.82 -7.10 5.13
CA SER A 31 8.09 -7.68 6.25
C SER A 31 6.59 -7.68 5.98
N GLY A 32 5.87 -8.64 6.55
CA GLY A 32 4.42 -8.74 6.53
C GLY A 32 3.83 -8.97 7.92
N VAL A 33 2.53 -8.86 8.01
CA VAL A 33 1.75 -9.15 9.21
C VAL A 33 0.86 -10.35 8.93
N TYR A 34 0.87 -11.34 9.82
CA TYR A 34 0.21 -12.62 9.65
C TYR A 34 -0.77 -12.86 10.79
N ALA A 35 -1.89 -13.53 10.49
CA ALA A 35 -2.81 -14.00 11.51
C ALA A 35 -2.10 -15.02 12.43
N LEU A 36 -2.06 -14.74 13.74
CA LEU A 36 -1.53 -15.65 14.75
C LEU A 36 -2.54 -16.75 15.08
N VAL A 37 -3.80 -16.39 15.10
CA VAL A 37 -4.97 -17.25 15.32
C VAL A 37 -6.02 -16.94 14.25
N PRO A 38 -7.05 -17.77 14.05
CA PRO A 38 -8.16 -17.45 13.14
C PRO A 38 -8.81 -16.12 13.54
N ILE A 39 -9.02 -15.23 12.56
CA ILE A 39 -9.61 -13.90 12.76
C ILE A 39 -10.99 -13.88 12.09
N PRO A 40 -12.10 -13.74 12.83
CA PRO A 40 -13.43 -13.63 12.25
C PRO A 40 -13.62 -12.36 11.41
N GLU A 41 -14.49 -12.42 10.40
CA GLU A 41 -14.94 -11.25 9.66
C GLU A 41 -15.45 -10.14 10.60
N GLY A 42 -15.17 -8.88 10.25
CA GLY A 42 -15.58 -7.71 11.04
C GLY A 42 -14.69 -7.40 12.24
N THR A 43 -13.71 -8.27 12.58
CA THR A 43 -12.78 -8.03 13.70
C THR A 43 -11.92 -6.79 13.42
N ARG A 44 -11.86 -5.86 14.38
CA ARG A 44 -10.86 -4.78 14.41
C ARG A 44 -9.54 -5.37 14.83
N VAL A 45 -8.68 -5.68 13.84
CA VAL A 45 -7.44 -6.42 14.08
C VAL A 45 -6.40 -5.58 14.79
N ILE A 46 -6.16 -4.36 14.28
CA ILE A 46 -5.15 -3.44 14.82
C ILE A 46 -5.47 -2.00 14.40
N GLU A 47 -5.13 -1.05 15.28
CA GLU A 47 -5.16 0.37 14.94
C GLU A 47 -3.90 0.77 14.16
N TYR A 48 -4.06 1.57 13.13
CA TYR A 48 -2.96 2.20 12.42
C TYR A 48 -2.54 3.47 13.16
N LEU A 49 -1.41 3.41 13.85
CA LEU A 49 -0.90 4.50 14.67
C LEU A 49 0.04 5.41 13.87
N GLY A 50 0.12 6.69 14.26
CA GLY A 50 1.01 7.63 13.60
C GLY A 50 0.97 9.03 14.15
N GLU A 51 1.77 9.89 13.54
CA GLU A 51 1.77 11.32 13.78
C GLU A 51 0.65 11.97 12.97
N ARG A 52 -0.24 12.73 13.63
CA ARG A 52 -1.22 13.55 12.93
C ARG A 52 -0.56 14.77 12.33
N ILE A 53 -0.58 14.88 11.01
CA ILE A 53 0.07 15.94 10.23
C ILE A 53 -0.95 16.68 9.35
N THR A 54 -0.63 17.91 8.96
CA THR A 54 -1.45 18.65 8.00
C THR A 54 -1.24 18.13 6.57
N LYS A 55 -2.18 18.39 5.66
CA LYS A 55 -2.06 18.04 4.22
C LYS A 55 -0.78 18.61 3.60
N ALA A 56 -0.39 19.84 3.97
CA ALA A 56 0.85 20.45 3.47
C ALA A 56 2.11 19.70 3.92
N VAL A 57 2.15 19.25 5.18
CA VAL A 57 3.26 18.45 5.72
C VAL A 57 3.29 17.07 5.06
N ALA A 58 2.13 16.44 4.86
CA ALA A 58 2.01 15.16 4.18
C ALA A 58 2.58 15.22 2.76
N LEU A 59 2.14 16.19 1.96
CA LEU A 59 2.60 16.40 0.59
C LEU A 59 4.13 16.61 0.50
N ARG A 60 4.70 17.40 1.44
CA ARG A 60 6.16 17.59 1.50
C ARG A 60 6.88 16.26 1.80
N ARG A 61 6.43 15.51 2.82
CA ARG A 61 7.03 14.23 3.19
C ARG A 61 6.93 13.20 2.08
N GLU A 62 5.86 13.23 1.32
CA GLU A 62 5.66 12.34 0.17
C GLU A 62 6.62 12.67 -0.97
N ARG A 63 6.79 13.93 -1.32
CA ARG A 63 7.79 14.39 -2.32
C ARG A 63 9.21 13.99 -1.92
N GLU A 64 9.61 14.23 -0.68
CA GLU A 64 10.92 13.84 -0.15
C GLU A 64 11.15 12.33 -0.23
N ARG A 65 10.10 11.52 -0.12
CA ARG A 65 10.18 10.06 -0.28
C ARG A 65 10.30 9.63 -1.72
N LEU A 66 9.52 10.21 -2.62
CA LEU A 66 9.64 9.94 -4.06
C LEU A 66 11.04 10.27 -4.57
N ASP A 67 11.63 11.35 -4.09
CA ASP A 67 13.00 11.73 -4.45
C ASP A 67 14.04 10.73 -3.90
N ARG A 68 13.84 10.18 -2.71
CA ARG A 68 14.68 9.09 -2.17
C ARG A 68 14.51 7.80 -2.98
N GLN A 69 13.29 7.42 -3.31
CA GLN A 69 13.01 6.24 -4.13
C GLN A 69 13.70 6.33 -5.50
N ARG A 70 13.72 7.51 -6.14
CA ARG A 70 14.43 7.75 -7.40
C ARG A 70 15.95 7.56 -7.27
N ARG A 71 16.50 7.73 -6.07
CA ARG A 71 17.93 7.52 -5.76
C ARG A 71 18.24 6.08 -5.32
N GLY A 72 17.25 5.18 -5.29
CA GLY A 72 17.42 3.79 -4.90
C GLY A 72 17.24 3.51 -3.40
N ASP A 73 16.79 4.50 -2.62
CA ASP A 73 16.49 4.33 -1.20
C ASP A 73 15.07 3.77 -0.98
N ASP A 74 14.78 3.32 0.28
CA ASP A 74 13.45 2.88 0.68
C ASP A 74 12.41 4.00 0.54
N GLY A 75 11.54 3.86 -0.45
CA GLY A 75 10.49 4.81 -0.79
C GLY A 75 9.12 4.49 -0.19
N CYS A 76 9.01 3.65 0.83
CA CYS A 76 7.72 3.25 1.41
C CYS A 76 6.92 4.45 1.93
N VAL A 77 5.67 4.57 1.49
CA VAL A 77 4.72 5.59 1.93
C VAL A 77 3.86 5.00 3.05
N TYR A 78 3.80 5.68 4.19
CA TYR A 78 3.04 5.28 5.38
C TYR A 78 1.99 6.34 5.76
N ILE A 79 1.54 7.16 4.79
CA ILE A 79 0.61 8.26 5.04
C ILE A 79 -0.81 7.80 4.69
N PHE A 80 -1.70 7.92 5.66
CA PHE A 80 -3.14 7.67 5.50
C PHE A 80 -3.92 8.98 5.57
N GLU A 81 -4.93 9.11 4.71
CA GLU A 81 -5.89 10.19 4.85
C GLU A 81 -6.76 9.98 6.11
N LEU A 82 -6.65 10.91 7.06
CA LEU A 82 -7.47 10.88 8.26
C LEU A 82 -8.78 11.65 8.07
N ASN A 83 -8.70 12.81 7.44
CA ASN A 83 -9.84 13.68 7.10
C ASN A 83 -9.41 14.78 6.12
N LYS A 84 -10.33 15.68 5.75
CA LYS A 84 -10.06 16.79 4.81
C LYS A 84 -8.93 17.73 5.21
N ARG A 85 -8.53 17.79 6.48
CA ARG A 85 -7.51 18.72 7.02
C ARG A 85 -6.20 18.03 7.38
N HIS A 86 -6.26 16.77 7.78
CA HIS A 86 -5.13 16.04 8.35
C HIS A 86 -4.96 14.67 7.74
N ASP A 87 -3.73 14.23 7.72
CA ASP A 87 -3.29 12.88 7.46
C ASP A 87 -2.61 12.28 8.69
N LEU A 88 -2.41 10.97 8.68
CA LEU A 88 -1.69 10.21 9.69
C LEU A 88 -0.41 9.64 9.07
N ASP A 89 0.77 10.06 9.55
CA ASP A 89 2.05 9.48 9.13
C ASP A 89 2.43 8.32 10.07
N GLY A 90 2.24 7.11 9.57
CA GLY A 90 2.49 5.88 10.32
C GLY A 90 3.95 5.46 10.43
N ARG A 91 4.91 6.30 10.09
CA ARG A 91 6.36 5.98 10.09
C ARG A 91 6.95 5.80 11.50
N THR A 92 6.17 5.53 12.49
CA THR A 92 6.64 5.29 13.86
C THR A 92 6.99 3.82 14.09
N LYS A 93 8.05 3.54 14.86
CA LYS A 93 8.44 2.16 15.21
C LYS A 93 7.33 1.40 15.95
N GLY A 94 6.47 2.09 16.68
CA GLY A 94 5.34 1.51 17.42
C GLY A 94 4.13 1.15 16.56
N ASN A 95 4.10 1.50 15.27
CA ASN A 95 3.00 1.19 14.38
C ASN A 95 3.27 -0.12 13.61
N VAL A 96 2.90 -1.25 14.18
CA VAL A 96 3.03 -2.57 13.52
C VAL A 96 2.14 -2.65 12.27
N ALA A 97 0.97 -1.99 12.26
CA ALA A 97 0.05 -1.99 11.13
C ALA A 97 0.68 -1.44 9.83
N ARG A 98 1.74 -0.62 9.92
CA ARG A 98 2.49 -0.13 8.74
C ARG A 98 3.18 -1.23 7.94
N LEU A 99 3.34 -2.42 8.53
CA LEU A 99 3.97 -3.58 7.90
C LEU A 99 2.94 -4.45 7.14
N ILE A 100 1.66 -4.13 7.22
CA ILE A 100 0.62 -4.83 6.47
C ILE A 100 0.76 -4.44 5.00
N ASN A 101 0.99 -5.43 4.13
CA ASN A 101 1.22 -5.23 2.71
C ASN A 101 -0.08 -4.95 1.92
N HIS A 102 0.09 -4.42 0.70
CA HIS A 102 -1.01 -4.28 -0.25
C HIS A 102 -1.35 -5.60 -0.93
N SER A 103 -2.64 -5.83 -1.16
CA SER A 103 -3.10 -6.81 -2.14
C SER A 103 -4.20 -6.24 -3.03
N CYS A 104 -4.22 -6.69 -4.29
CA CYS A 104 -5.32 -6.43 -5.22
C CYS A 104 -6.58 -7.27 -4.91
N ALA A 105 -6.48 -8.30 -4.06
CA ALA A 105 -7.58 -9.06 -3.50
C ALA A 105 -7.35 -9.18 -1.97
N PRO A 106 -7.53 -8.08 -1.23
CA PRO A 106 -7.17 -7.99 0.17
C PRO A 106 -8.13 -8.79 1.06
N ASN A 107 -7.64 -9.22 2.24
CA ASN A 107 -8.46 -9.83 3.29
C ASN A 107 -8.83 -8.86 4.41
N CYS A 108 -8.28 -7.64 4.39
CA CYS A 108 -8.63 -6.56 5.31
C CYS A 108 -9.01 -5.29 4.56
N ARG A 109 -9.68 -4.37 5.25
CA ARG A 109 -9.90 -2.98 4.84
C ARG A 109 -9.43 -2.04 5.92
N SER A 110 -9.08 -0.82 5.52
CA SER A 110 -8.88 0.30 6.45
C SER A 110 -10.18 1.09 6.60
N GLU A 111 -10.50 1.51 7.82
CA GLU A 111 -11.70 2.31 8.10
C GLU A 111 -11.40 3.35 9.19
N THR A 112 -11.82 4.59 8.96
CA THR A 112 -11.69 5.66 9.95
C THR A 112 -12.92 5.69 10.85
N ILE A 113 -12.73 5.33 12.11
CA ILE A 113 -13.79 5.28 13.13
C ILE A 113 -13.42 6.26 14.25
N ARG A 114 -14.24 7.29 14.42
CA ARG A 114 -14.06 8.34 15.46
C ARG A 114 -12.66 8.97 15.47
N GLY A 115 -12.06 9.15 14.29
CA GLY A 115 -10.72 9.75 14.15
C GLY A 115 -9.54 8.80 14.35
N HIS A 116 -9.80 7.50 14.47
CA HIS A 116 -8.82 6.42 14.54
C HIS A 116 -8.92 5.56 13.28
N ILE A 117 -7.80 5.17 12.71
CA ILE A 117 -7.77 4.30 11.52
C ILE A 117 -7.59 2.86 11.99
N TRP A 118 -8.57 2.01 11.68
CA TRP A 118 -8.56 0.60 12.02
C TRP A 118 -8.36 -0.28 10.78
N ILE A 119 -7.56 -1.32 10.93
CA ILE A 119 -7.50 -2.42 9.98
C ILE A 119 -8.50 -3.47 10.44
N ILE A 120 -9.46 -3.80 9.56
CA ILE A 120 -10.62 -4.64 9.86
C ILE A 120 -10.65 -5.81 8.89
N ALA A 121 -10.87 -7.02 9.39
CA ALA A 121 -11.03 -8.21 8.56
C ALA A 121 -12.28 -8.10 7.68
N GLN A 122 -12.15 -8.36 6.36
CA GLN A 122 -13.27 -8.33 5.39
C GLN A 122 -13.91 -9.71 5.16
N ARG A 123 -13.29 -10.75 5.68
CA ARG A 123 -13.73 -12.14 5.70
C ARG A 123 -13.05 -12.86 6.85
N ASP A 124 -13.42 -14.09 7.10
CA ASP A 124 -12.66 -14.96 7.99
C ASP A 124 -11.24 -15.15 7.44
N ILE A 125 -10.24 -15.00 8.30
CA ILE A 125 -8.83 -15.12 7.96
C ILE A 125 -8.25 -16.28 8.78
N PRO A 126 -7.82 -17.39 8.16
CA PRO A 126 -7.23 -18.50 8.88
C PRO A 126 -5.87 -18.13 9.50
N ALA A 127 -5.48 -18.82 10.56
CA ALA A 127 -4.17 -18.67 11.16
C ALA A 127 -3.07 -18.92 10.11
N GLY A 128 -2.02 -18.10 10.14
CA GLY A 128 -0.90 -18.18 9.20
C GLY A 128 -1.10 -17.43 7.89
N GLU A 129 -2.30 -16.92 7.58
CA GLU A 129 -2.51 -16.09 6.39
C GLU A 129 -1.92 -14.68 6.57
N GLU A 130 -1.28 -14.14 5.53
CA GLU A 130 -0.80 -12.75 5.53
C GLU A 130 -1.97 -11.77 5.43
N LEU A 131 -2.01 -10.80 6.34
CA LEU A 131 -2.97 -9.70 6.29
C LEU A 131 -2.57 -8.70 5.20
N THR A 132 -3.55 -8.29 4.42
CA THR A 132 -3.34 -7.32 3.34
C THR A 132 -4.54 -6.38 3.24
N PHE A 133 -4.31 -5.14 2.80
CA PHE A 133 -5.39 -4.21 2.50
C PHE A 133 -5.11 -3.43 1.20
N ASP A 134 -6.14 -2.81 0.62
CA ASP A 134 -5.95 -1.94 -0.56
C ASP A 134 -5.38 -0.59 -0.10
N TYR A 135 -4.20 -0.23 -0.58
CA TYR A 135 -3.56 1.05 -0.24
C TYR A 135 -4.29 2.27 -0.81
N GLY A 136 -5.21 2.07 -1.76
CA GLY A 136 -6.08 3.11 -2.26
C GLY A 136 -5.41 4.18 -3.13
N TYR A 137 -4.21 3.93 -3.67
CA TYR A 137 -3.53 4.91 -4.52
C TYR A 137 -4.37 5.36 -5.71
N GLY A 138 -4.31 6.66 -6.00
CA GLY A 138 -5.01 7.27 -7.12
C GLY A 138 -4.52 6.77 -8.48
N TYR A 139 -5.39 6.96 -9.49
CA TYR A 139 -5.10 6.60 -10.86
C TYR A 139 -3.95 7.41 -11.48
N ASP A 140 -3.74 8.65 -11.04
CA ASP A 140 -2.83 9.57 -11.73
C ASP A 140 -1.34 9.16 -11.61
N GLU A 141 -0.99 8.48 -10.51
CA GLU A 141 0.38 8.06 -10.19
C GLU A 141 0.60 6.54 -10.25
N TRP A 142 -0.32 5.78 -10.84
CA TRP A 142 -0.29 4.32 -10.80
C TRP A 142 1.02 3.69 -11.29
N ARG A 143 1.74 4.33 -12.23
CA ARG A 143 3.01 3.83 -12.75
C ARG A 143 4.15 3.88 -11.73
N LEU A 144 4.03 4.70 -10.70
CA LEU A 144 5.04 4.86 -9.64
C LEU A 144 4.93 3.75 -8.57
N HIS A 145 3.82 2.97 -8.58
CA HIS A 145 3.50 2.00 -7.55
C HIS A 145 3.39 0.58 -8.12
N PRO A 146 4.52 -0.11 -8.40
CA PRO A 146 4.50 -1.49 -8.86
C PRO A 146 3.91 -2.41 -7.79
N CYS A 147 3.10 -3.40 -8.21
CA CYS A 147 2.46 -4.37 -7.33
C CYS A 147 3.00 -5.78 -7.57
N ARG A 148 3.35 -6.48 -6.49
CA ARG A 148 3.84 -7.86 -6.49
C ARG A 148 2.95 -8.80 -5.67
N CYS A 149 1.69 -8.44 -5.41
CA CYS A 149 0.81 -9.19 -4.50
C CYS A 149 0.43 -10.60 -4.99
N GLY A 150 0.70 -10.96 -6.24
CA GLY A 150 0.39 -12.27 -6.80
C GLY A 150 -1.12 -12.58 -6.95
N ALA A 151 -2.02 -11.67 -6.57
CA ALA A 151 -3.46 -11.91 -6.62
C ALA A 151 -3.96 -12.10 -8.06
N LYS A 152 -4.92 -13.03 -8.24
CA LYS A 152 -5.59 -13.24 -9.53
C LYS A 152 -6.25 -11.93 -10.00
N GLY A 153 -5.86 -11.46 -11.18
CA GLY A 153 -6.34 -10.19 -11.74
C GLY A 153 -5.57 -8.94 -11.28
N CYS A 154 -4.44 -9.11 -10.58
CA CYS A 154 -3.48 -8.04 -10.36
C CYS A 154 -2.99 -7.47 -11.71
N LEU A 155 -2.89 -6.15 -11.80
CA LEU A 155 -2.46 -5.44 -13.01
C LEU A 155 -0.95 -5.15 -13.02
N GLY A 156 -0.20 -5.61 -12.01
CA GLY A 156 1.20 -5.29 -11.81
C GLY A 156 1.42 -3.91 -11.16
N PHE A 157 0.35 -3.22 -10.76
CA PHE A 157 0.39 -1.89 -10.15
C PHE A 157 -0.62 -1.77 -9.01
N ILE A 158 -0.29 -0.94 -8.01
CA ILE A 158 -1.18 -0.59 -6.91
C ILE A 158 -2.10 0.55 -7.39
N VAL A 159 -3.38 0.27 -7.51
CA VAL A 159 -4.42 1.24 -7.89
C VAL A 159 -5.67 0.92 -7.10
N ASN A 160 -6.33 1.96 -6.62
CA ASN A 160 -7.64 1.88 -5.98
C ASN A 160 -8.59 0.98 -6.77
N ALA A 161 -9.27 0.06 -6.09
CA ALA A 161 -10.15 -0.94 -6.70
C ALA A 161 -11.17 -0.33 -7.67
N ALA A 162 -11.78 0.81 -7.31
CA ALA A 162 -12.76 1.51 -8.14
C ALA A 162 -12.19 2.08 -9.45
N GLN A 163 -10.86 2.26 -9.54
CA GLN A 163 -10.20 2.85 -10.70
C GLN A 163 -9.35 1.84 -11.51
N ARG A 164 -9.22 0.60 -11.08
CA ARG A 164 -8.42 -0.45 -11.77
C ARG A 164 -8.85 -0.69 -13.21
N TRP A 165 -10.13 -0.51 -13.52
CA TRP A 165 -10.63 -0.66 -14.88
C TRP A 165 -9.97 0.29 -15.88
N ARG A 166 -9.60 1.53 -15.45
CA ARG A 166 -8.89 2.52 -16.29
C ARG A 166 -7.52 1.98 -16.70
N VAL A 167 -6.73 1.51 -15.73
CA VAL A 167 -5.40 0.94 -15.98
C VAL A 167 -5.51 -0.32 -16.84
N ARG A 168 -6.46 -1.21 -16.55
CA ARG A 168 -6.71 -2.41 -17.36
C ARG A 168 -6.98 -2.07 -18.82
N ARG A 169 -7.77 -1.02 -19.08
CA ARG A 169 -8.06 -0.56 -20.45
C ARG A 169 -6.80 -0.07 -21.16
N ILE A 170 -5.93 0.68 -20.47
CA ILE A 170 -4.66 1.17 -21.03
C ILE A 170 -3.74 -0.01 -21.35
N LEU A 171 -3.52 -0.91 -20.41
CA LEU A 171 -2.64 -2.06 -20.59
C LEU A 171 -3.11 -2.98 -21.72
N ARG A 172 -4.43 -3.20 -21.86
CA ARG A 172 -5.00 -3.96 -22.99
C ARG A 172 -4.71 -3.29 -24.33
N ARG A 173 -4.89 -1.97 -24.45
CA ARG A 173 -4.59 -1.23 -25.68
C ARG A 173 -3.10 -1.31 -26.02
N ALA A 174 -2.22 -1.12 -25.07
CA ALA A 174 -0.79 -1.23 -25.25
C ALA A 174 -0.38 -2.64 -25.72
N ALA A 175 -0.96 -3.68 -25.12
CA ALA A 175 -0.70 -5.06 -25.51
C ALA A 175 -1.15 -5.38 -26.95
N VAL A 176 -2.30 -4.85 -27.40
CA VAL A 176 -2.78 -5.00 -28.79
C VAL A 176 -1.81 -4.30 -29.75
N HIS A 177 -1.39 -3.08 -29.44
CA HIS A 177 -0.45 -2.32 -30.27
C HIS A 177 0.88 -3.05 -30.42
N LEU A 178 1.46 -3.50 -29.32
CA LEU A 178 2.73 -4.24 -29.30
C LEU A 178 2.64 -5.56 -30.11
N ARG A 179 1.53 -6.29 -30.02
CA ARG A 179 1.30 -7.50 -30.82
C ARG A 179 1.22 -7.17 -32.33
N ALA A 180 0.57 -6.06 -32.68
CA ALA A 180 0.48 -5.63 -34.06
C ALA A 180 1.86 -5.24 -34.64
N GLU A 181 2.66 -4.51 -33.86
CA GLU A 181 4.03 -4.15 -34.23
C GLU A 181 4.92 -5.40 -34.41
N LYS A 182 4.86 -6.34 -33.46
CA LYS A 182 5.61 -7.61 -33.56
C LYS A 182 5.25 -8.38 -34.83
N ARG A 183 3.95 -8.51 -35.16
CA ARG A 183 3.49 -9.16 -36.40
C ARG A 183 3.97 -8.44 -37.65
N ARG A 184 4.05 -7.10 -37.63
CA ARG A 184 4.57 -6.31 -38.76
C ARG A 184 6.07 -6.56 -38.95
N ALA A 185 6.83 -6.58 -37.87
CA ALA A 185 8.27 -6.85 -37.89
C ALA A 185 8.56 -8.28 -38.42
N GLU A 186 7.85 -9.30 -37.93
CA GLU A 186 7.97 -10.68 -38.40
C GLU A 186 7.67 -10.83 -39.90
N LYS A 187 6.60 -10.17 -40.40
CA LYS A 187 6.26 -10.18 -41.80
C LYS A 187 7.31 -9.47 -42.67
N ALA A 188 7.89 -8.38 -42.19
CA ALA A 188 8.97 -7.65 -42.91
C ALA A 188 10.24 -8.51 -43.01
N GLU A 189 10.60 -9.20 -41.94
CA GLU A 189 11.75 -10.11 -41.94
C GLU A 189 11.56 -11.29 -42.90
N THR A 190 10.38 -11.94 -42.88
CA THR A 190 10.05 -13.04 -43.81
C THR A 190 10.14 -12.59 -45.26
N ARG A 191 9.67 -11.37 -45.57
CA ARG A 191 9.78 -10.82 -46.95
C ARG A 191 11.23 -10.58 -47.39
N ARG A 192 12.12 -10.18 -46.48
CA ARG A 192 13.54 -10.00 -46.77
C ARG A 192 14.25 -11.31 -47.07
N VAL A 193 13.92 -12.36 -46.29
CA VAL A 193 14.52 -13.70 -46.47
C VAL A 193 14.08 -14.36 -47.79
N VAL A 194 12.84 -14.14 -48.24
CA VAL A 194 12.30 -14.71 -49.47
C VAL A 194 12.76 -13.94 -50.73
N ALA A 195 13.27 -12.72 -50.58
CA ALA A 195 13.74 -11.86 -51.67
C ALA A 195 15.24 -12.03 -52.03
N VAL A 196 15.94 -12.95 -51.36
CA VAL A 196 17.31 -13.40 -51.61
C VAL A 196 17.31 -14.75 -52.29
#